data_f3b5c6dbe19c3872d69ec108396e5237
#
_entry.id   f3b5c6dbe19c3872d69ec108396e5237
#
_cell.length_a   1.000
_cell.length_b   1.000
_cell.length_c   1.000
_cell.angle_alpha   90.00
_cell.angle_beta   90.00
_cell.angle_gamma   90.00
#
_symmetry.space_group_name_H-M   'P 1'
#
loop_
_entity.id
_entity.type
_entity.pdbx_description
1 polymer ?
#
loop_
_entity_poly.entity_id
_entity_poly.type
_entity_poly.pdbx_seq_one_letter_code
_entity_poly.pdbx_strand_id
1 'polypeptide(L)'
;VLLCILILHLRKPERFLFLLFIFNYFFTPLARYSRQDGLSVLSDIIWWSVLLIVIIQTALHYRFPWKRAVNILTIGGAVLAVYCLMEVVNPTASLEAWIYSRGFIYNTFLVSLITVLLATSYKQISRLIFLFSILTLIAILKGLCQKFIGFDAVEYNAMMESGMYKTHLLPQITRYFSIFTDAG
;
A
#
# COMPACT_ATOMS: atom_id res chain seq x y z
N VAL A 1 13.78 0.40 16.31
CA VAL A 1 12.60 -0.35 16.79
C VAL A 1 11.94 -1.10 15.63
N LEU A 2 11.60 -0.47 14.50
CA LEU A 2 10.95 -1.09 13.35
C LEU A 2 11.80 -2.23 12.76
N LEU A 3 13.09 -2.05 12.61
CA LEU A 3 14.04 -3.05 12.12
C LEU A 3 14.13 -4.27 13.06
N CYS A 4 14.11 -4.07 14.36
CA CYS A 4 14.11 -5.16 15.36
C CYS A 4 12.79 -5.95 15.32
N ILE A 5 11.66 -5.28 15.17
CA ILE A 5 10.35 -5.93 14.99
C ILE A 5 10.34 -6.71 13.67
N LEU A 6 10.89 -6.14 12.62
CA LEU A 6 11.09 -6.77 11.32
C LEU A 6 11.90 -8.07 11.46
N ILE A 7 13.06 -8.03 12.11
CA ILE A 7 13.96 -9.18 12.31
C ILE A 7 13.32 -10.26 13.20
N LEU A 8 12.63 -9.87 14.27
CA LEU A 8 11.97 -10.82 15.18
C LEU A 8 10.77 -11.54 14.52
N HIS A 9 10.05 -10.89 13.61
CA HIS A 9 8.92 -11.49 12.89
C HIS A 9 9.32 -12.31 11.68
N LEU A 10 10.58 -12.24 11.24
CA LEU A 10 11.09 -13.03 10.12
C LEU A 10 11.14 -14.55 10.39
N ARG A 11 11.13 -14.95 11.66
CA ARG A 11 10.94 -16.37 12.03
C ARG A 11 9.54 -16.90 11.68
N LYS A 12 8.56 -15.99 11.43
CA LYS A 12 7.19 -16.33 11.03
C LYS A 12 6.71 -15.33 9.95
N PRO A 13 7.19 -15.46 8.71
CA PRO A 13 6.94 -14.51 7.62
C PRO A 13 5.44 -14.29 7.35
N GLU A 14 4.61 -15.27 7.65
CA GLU A 14 3.14 -15.18 7.53
C GLU A 14 2.56 -14.06 8.39
N ARG A 15 2.96 -13.98 9.67
CA ARG A 15 2.45 -12.94 10.59
C ARG A 15 2.88 -11.55 10.14
N PHE A 16 4.08 -11.48 9.59
CA PHE A 16 4.62 -10.25 9.08
C PHE A 16 3.82 -9.73 7.87
N LEU A 17 3.45 -10.62 6.95
CA LEU A 17 2.62 -10.28 5.80
C LEU A 17 1.27 -9.65 6.24
N PHE A 18 0.62 -10.24 7.26
CA PHE A 18 -0.63 -9.70 7.81
C PHE A 18 -0.45 -8.30 8.39
N LEU A 19 0.63 -8.09 9.16
CA LEU A 19 0.94 -6.77 9.74
C LEU A 19 1.22 -5.72 8.66
N LEU A 20 1.92 -6.11 7.58
CA LEU A 20 2.17 -5.24 6.44
C LEU A 20 0.87 -4.79 5.77
N PHE A 21 -0.07 -5.70 5.54
CA PHE A 21 -1.36 -5.34 4.95
C PHE A 21 -2.16 -4.41 5.85
N ILE A 22 -2.23 -4.69 7.15
CA ILE A 22 -2.90 -3.82 8.12
C ILE A 22 -2.24 -2.44 8.12
N PHE A 23 -0.91 -2.38 8.21
CA PHE A 23 -0.18 -1.12 8.20
C PHE A 23 -0.44 -0.34 6.91
N ASN A 24 -0.30 -0.98 5.75
CA ASN A 24 -0.52 -0.33 4.46
C ASN A 24 -1.95 0.17 4.30
N TYR A 25 -2.93 -0.56 4.83
CA TYR A 25 -4.33 -0.18 4.79
C TYR A 25 -4.63 1.08 5.61
N PHE A 26 -4.07 1.17 6.82
CA PHE A 26 -4.26 2.33 7.70
C PHE A 26 -3.25 3.46 7.46
N PHE A 27 -2.35 3.27 6.51
CA PHE A 27 -1.29 4.24 6.25
C PHE A 27 -1.83 5.60 5.78
N THR A 28 -2.78 5.59 4.86
CA THR A 28 -3.41 6.82 4.33
C THR A 28 -4.15 7.62 5.41
N PRO A 29 -5.05 7.01 6.22
CA PRO A 29 -5.65 7.74 7.33
C PRO A 29 -4.60 8.22 8.34
N LEU A 30 -3.59 7.40 8.65
CA LEU A 30 -2.53 7.79 9.58
C LEU A 30 -1.78 9.04 9.08
N ALA A 31 -1.42 9.09 7.80
CA ALA A 31 -0.79 10.26 7.17
C ALA A 31 -1.68 11.51 7.28
N ARG A 32 -2.98 11.36 7.00
CA ARG A 32 -3.95 12.45 7.08
C ARG A 32 -4.10 13.01 8.49
N TYR A 33 -4.25 12.13 9.50
CA TYR A 33 -4.44 12.56 10.88
C TYR A 33 -3.15 13.05 11.53
N SER A 34 -1.98 12.57 11.11
CA SER A 34 -0.68 13.04 11.62
C SER A 34 -0.16 14.30 10.93
N ARG A 35 -0.75 14.71 9.81
CA ARG A 35 -0.31 15.85 8.97
C ARG A 35 1.17 15.78 8.56
N GLN A 36 1.68 14.57 8.32
CA GLN A 36 3.08 14.36 7.94
C GLN A 36 3.20 13.91 6.48
N ASP A 37 3.69 14.78 5.63
CA ASP A 37 3.84 14.52 4.18
C ASP A 37 4.88 13.45 3.84
N GLY A 38 5.85 13.20 4.74
CA GLY A 38 6.92 12.22 4.54
C GLY A 38 6.52 10.75 4.73
N LEU A 39 5.30 10.48 5.20
CA LEU A 39 4.89 9.11 5.50
C LEU A 39 4.82 8.23 4.25
N SER A 40 4.52 8.76 3.05
CA SER A 40 4.49 7.98 1.81
C SER A 40 5.84 7.30 1.52
N VAL A 41 6.95 8.00 1.79
CA VAL A 41 8.30 7.45 1.65
C VAL A 41 8.56 6.31 2.64
N LEU A 42 7.98 6.38 3.84
CA LEU A 42 8.11 5.31 4.83
C LEU A 42 7.47 4.00 4.36
N SER A 43 6.33 4.07 3.67
CA SER A 43 5.71 2.89 3.06
C SER A 43 6.65 2.23 2.04
N ASP A 44 7.25 3.01 1.15
CA ASP A 44 8.21 2.50 0.17
C ASP A 44 9.40 1.82 0.84
N ILE A 45 10.00 2.47 1.84
CA ILE A 45 11.13 1.93 2.61
C ILE A 45 10.77 0.58 3.25
N ILE A 46 9.56 0.45 3.80
CA ILE A 46 9.11 -0.79 4.43
C ILE A 46 9.02 -1.91 3.40
N TRP A 47 8.37 -1.70 2.25
CA TRP A 47 8.24 -2.72 1.21
C TRP A 47 9.59 -3.17 0.64
N TRP A 48 10.49 -2.23 0.35
CA TRP A 48 11.84 -2.54 -0.11
C TRP A 48 12.67 -3.27 0.96
N SER A 49 12.54 -2.89 2.22
CA SER A 49 13.22 -3.57 3.34
C SER A 49 12.76 -5.02 3.46
N VAL A 50 11.45 -5.29 3.30
CA VAL A 50 10.91 -6.64 3.33
C VAL A 50 11.46 -7.47 2.19
N LEU A 51 11.49 -6.95 0.97
CA LEU A 51 12.05 -7.65 -0.17
C LEU A 51 13.53 -7.96 0.06
N LEU A 52 14.31 -7.00 0.53
CA LEU A 52 15.73 -7.18 0.85
C LEU A 52 15.93 -8.31 1.88
N ILE A 53 15.10 -8.34 2.91
CA ILE A 53 15.16 -9.39 3.93
C ILE A 53 14.83 -10.76 3.35
N VAL A 54 13.81 -10.86 2.48
CA VAL A 54 13.49 -12.13 1.80
C VAL A 54 14.67 -12.59 0.93
N ILE A 55 15.35 -11.68 0.24
CA ILE A 55 16.55 -11.99 -0.55
C ILE A 55 17.68 -12.48 0.35
N ILE A 56 17.98 -11.78 1.44
CA ILE A 56 19.03 -12.16 2.40
C ILE A 56 18.72 -13.54 3.01
N GLN A 57 17.48 -13.77 3.40
CA GLN A 57 17.09 -15.08 3.95
C GLN A 57 17.23 -16.21 2.93
N THR A 58 16.90 -15.95 1.67
CA THR A 58 17.13 -16.92 0.59
C THR A 58 18.61 -17.27 0.49
N ALA A 59 19.50 -16.29 0.58
CA ALA A 59 20.95 -16.50 0.57
C ALA A 59 21.45 -17.27 1.82
N LEU A 60 20.77 -17.11 2.97
CA LEU A 60 21.10 -17.77 4.24
C LEU A 60 20.38 -19.12 4.44
N HIS A 61 19.99 -19.80 3.38
CA HIS A 61 19.37 -21.14 3.38
C HIS A 61 17.86 -21.24 3.67
N TYR A 62 17.13 -20.14 3.80
CA TYR A 62 15.67 -20.19 3.80
C TYR A 62 15.15 -20.36 2.36
N ARG A 63 14.38 -21.45 2.11
CA ARG A 63 13.87 -21.76 0.77
C ARG A 63 12.52 -21.08 0.53
N PHE A 64 12.53 -19.85 0.02
CA PHE A 64 11.32 -19.25 -0.53
C PHE A 64 10.98 -19.80 -1.91
N PRO A 65 9.71 -19.89 -2.28
CA PRO A 65 9.27 -20.48 -3.53
C PRO A 65 9.44 -19.50 -4.71
N TRP A 66 10.65 -19.05 -5.01
CA TRP A 66 10.94 -18.10 -6.11
C TRP A 66 10.39 -18.56 -7.46
N LYS A 67 10.31 -19.89 -7.70
CA LYS A 67 9.69 -20.42 -8.92
C LYS A 67 8.22 -20.02 -9.08
N ARG A 68 7.50 -19.81 -7.98
CA ARG A 68 6.10 -19.33 -8.02
C ARG A 68 6.02 -17.84 -8.34
N ALA A 69 7.05 -17.08 -8.01
CA ALA A 69 7.13 -15.65 -8.35
C ALA A 69 7.33 -15.43 -9.87
N VAL A 70 7.85 -16.43 -10.58
CA VAL A 70 7.96 -16.39 -12.05
C VAL A 70 6.62 -16.82 -12.66
N ASN A 71 5.68 -15.88 -12.71
CA ASN A 71 4.37 -16.05 -13.34
C ASN A 71 4.04 -14.81 -14.18
N ILE A 72 3.03 -14.92 -15.04
CA ILE A 72 2.67 -13.87 -16.02
C ILE A 72 2.35 -12.52 -15.35
N LEU A 73 1.71 -12.53 -14.18
CA LEU A 73 1.34 -11.30 -13.45
C LEU A 73 2.59 -10.63 -12.87
N THR A 74 3.48 -11.41 -12.26
CA THR A 74 4.72 -10.87 -11.68
C THR A 74 5.66 -10.38 -12.77
N ILE A 75 5.77 -11.11 -13.88
CA ILE A 75 6.59 -10.68 -15.04
C ILE A 75 6.00 -9.41 -15.64
N GLY A 76 4.69 -9.36 -15.88
CA GLY A 76 4.01 -8.15 -16.37
C GLY A 76 4.19 -6.96 -15.44
N GLY A 77 4.05 -7.16 -14.13
CA GLY A 77 4.32 -6.15 -13.13
C GLY A 77 5.78 -5.67 -13.12
N ALA A 78 6.74 -6.57 -13.29
CA ALA A 78 8.15 -6.22 -13.40
C ALA A 78 8.44 -5.40 -14.66
N VAL A 79 7.90 -5.79 -15.82
CA VAL A 79 8.03 -5.04 -17.08
C VAL A 79 7.45 -3.64 -16.92
N LEU A 80 6.27 -3.51 -16.31
CA LEU A 80 5.63 -2.23 -16.06
C LEU A 80 6.47 -1.37 -15.09
N ALA A 81 7.02 -1.97 -14.03
CA ALA A 81 7.90 -1.28 -13.09
C ALA A 81 9.19 -0.77 -13.77
N VAL A 82 9.80 -1.57 -14.64
CA VAL A 82 10.97 -1.16 -15.45
C VAL A 82 10.60 -0.03 -16.40
N TYR A 83 9.46 -0.14 -17.10
CA TYR A 83 8.98 0.93 -17.97
C TYR A 83 8.82 2.25 -17.20
N CYS A 84 8.22 2.22 -16.03
CA CYS A 84 8.09 3.41 -15.18
C CYS A 84 9.43 3.97 -14.70
N LEU A 85 10.44 3.13 -14.49
CA LEU A 85 11.80 3.61 -14.21
C LEU A 85 12.36 4.36 -15.41
N MET A 86 12.14 3.85 -16.61
CA MET A 86 12.64 4.50 -17.83
C MET A 86 11.98 5.85 -18.09
N GLU A 87 10.76 6.07 -17.63
CA GLU A 87 10.09 7.37 -17.74
C GLU A 87 10.81 8.51 -16.98
N VAL A 88 11.67 8.20 -16.00
CA VAL A 88 12.55 9.21 -15.36
C VAL A 88 13.48 9.90 -16.36
N VAL A 89 13.91 9.17 -17.38
CA VAL A 89 14.85 9.66 -18.41
C VAL A 89 14.12 10.44 -19.50
N ASN A 90 12.80 10.42 -19.52
CA ASN A 90 11.99 11.13 -20.50
C ASN A 90 12.12 12.66 -20.31
N PRO A 91 12.71 13.40 -21.25
CA PRO A 91 12.97 14.84 -21.09
C PRO A 91 11.69 15.69 -21.02
N THR A 92 10.53 15.15 -21.41
CA THR A 92 9.24 15.82 -21.32
C THR A 92 8.47 15.50 -20.06
N ALA A 93 8.94 14.53 -19.24
CA ALA A 93 8.29 14.14 -18.02
C ALA A 93 8.66 15.08 -16.86
N SER A 94 7.69 15.35 -15.99
CA SER A 94 7.94 16.04 -14.72
C SER A 94 8.48 15.03 -13.71
N LEU A 95 9.71 15.24 -13.22
CA LEU A 95 10.30 14.43 -12.16
C LEU A 95 9.44 14.44 -10.89
N GLU A 96 8.82 15.57 -10.58
CA GLU A 96 7.93 15.71 -9.44
C GLU A 96 6.69 14.84 -9.60
N ALA A 97 6.02 14.89 -10.75
CA ALA A 97 4.88 14.02 -11.04
C ALA A 97 5.27 12.54 -10.97
N TRP A 98 6.45 12.16 -11.45
CA TRP A 98 6.97 10.80 -11.34
C TRP A 98 7.17 10.39 -9.87
N ILE A 99 7.77 11.25 -9.04
CA ILE A 99 7.95 11.00 -7.61
C ILE A 99 6.61 10.73 -6.91
N TYR A 100 5.55 11.45 -7.24
CA TYR A 100 4.21 11.26 -6.67
C TYR A 100 3.52 9.99 -7.19
N SER A 101 3.67 9.65 -8.45
CA SER A 101 2.98 8.51 -9.08
C SER A 101 3.69 7.17 -8.92
N ARG A 102 5.01 7.15 -8.64
CA ARG A 102 5.83 5.93 -8.58
C ARG A 102 5.27 4.86 -7.65
N GLY A 103 4.71 5.26 -6.49
CA GLY A 103 4.18 4.34 -5.50
C GLY A 103 3.06 3.45 -6.02
N PHE A 104 2.25 3.94 -6.95
CA PHE A 104 1.15 3.19 -7.53
C PHE A 104 1.62 1.91 -8.23
N ILE A 105 2.70 1.99 -9.00
CA ILE A 105 3.21 0.85 -9.77
C ILE A 105 4.18 0.00 -8.95
N TYR A 106 5.16 0.64 -8.31
CA TYR A 106 6.18 -0.09 -7.54
C TYR A 106 5.60 -0.82 -6.36
N ASN A 107 4.76 -0.17 -5.57
CA ASN A 107 4.18 -0.80 -4.40
C ASN A 107 3.25 -1.94 -4.80
N THR A 108 2.48 -1.79 -5.87
CA THR A 108 1.63 -2.88 -6.40
C THR A 108 2.47 -4.08 -6.82
N PHE A 109 3.58 -3.86 -7.53
CA PHE A 109 4.51 -4.93 -7.90
C PHE A 109 5.15 -5.58 -6.68
N LEU A 110 5.68 -4.79 -5.73
CA LEU A 110 6.32 -5.30 -4.51
C LEU A 110 5.35 -6.09 -3.63
N VAL A 111 4.14 -5.57 -3.43
CA VAL A 111 3.08 -6.26 -2.68
C VAL A 111 2.75 -7.61 -3.32
N SER A 112 2.59 -7.64 -4.64
CA SER A 112 2.29 -8.88 -5.38
C SER A 112 3.43 -9.90 -5.25
N LEU A 113 4.67 -9.47 -5.48
CA LEU A 113 5.86 -10.32 -5.38
C LEU A 113 6.02 -10.89 -3.96
N ILE A 114 5.99 -10.04 -2.95
CA ILE A 114 6.14 -10.43 -1.54
C ILE A 114 5.00 -11.37 -1.12
N THR A 115 3.77 -11.10 -1.55
CA THR A 115 2.62 -11.96 -1.24
C THR A 115 2.80 -13.36 -1.83
N VAL A 116 3.22 -13.47 -3.09
CA VAL A 116 3.46 -14.77 -3.74
C VAL A 116 4.59 -15.55 -3.04
N LEU A 117 5.62 -14.86 -2.56
CA LEU A 117 6.74 -15.49 -1.86
C LEU A 117 6.38 -15.92 -0.43
N LEU A 118 5.56 -15.16 0.28
CA LEU A 118 5.24 -15.40 1.70
C LEU A 118 3.95 -16.18 1.92
N ALA A 119 2.93 -16.01 1.07
CA ALA A 119 1.67 -16.74 1.19
C ALA A 119 1.75 -18.11 0.49
N THR A 120 2.30 -19.10 1.18
CA THR A 120 2.61 -20.42 0.60
C THR A 120 1.52 -21.46 0.80
N SER A 121 0.57 -21.26 1.71
CA SER A 121 -0.49 -22.22 2.02
C SER A 121 -1.89 -21.67 1.78
N TYR A 122 -2.82 -22.57 1.42
CA TYR A 122 -4.24 -22.22 1.28
C TYR A 122 -4.83 -21.56 2.54
N LYS A 123 -4.42 -22.03 3.72
CA LYS A 123 -4.87 -21.47 5.01
C LYS A 123 -4.43 -20.01 5.17
N GLN A 124 -3.23 -19.65 4.70
CA GLN A 124 -2.74 -18.26 4.74
C GLN A 124 -3.54 -17.38 3.78
N ILE A 125 -3.79 -17.85 2.56
CA ILE A 125 -4.58 -17.12 1.57
C ILE A 125 -6.02 -16.89 2.09
N SER A 126 -6.65 -17.92 2.66
CA SER A 126 -8.00 -17.78 3.26
C SER A 126 -8.02 -16.75 4.38
N ARG A 127 -7.00 -16.72 5.24
CA ARG A 127 -6.88 -15.71 6.31
C ARG A 127 -6.64 -14.31 5.75
N LEU A 128 -5.87 -14.16 4.66
CA LEU A 128 -5.69 -12.87 3.99
C LEU A 128 -7.02 -12.36 3.42
N ILE A 129 -7.79 -13.21 2.76
CA ILE A 129 -9.12 -12.85 2.24
C ILE A 129 -10.03 -12.41 3.41
N PHE A 130 -10.03 -13.15 4.51
CA PHE A 130 -10.80 -12.78 5.70
C PHE A 130 -10.36 -11.43 6.28
N LEU A 131 -9.03 -11.19 6.37
CA LEU A 131 -8.49 -9.90 6.78
C LEU A 131 -9.00 -8.77 5.88
N PHE A 132 -8.90 -8.92 4.56
CA PHE A 132 -9.40 -7.91 3.62
C PHE A 132 -10.89 -7.67 3.76
N SER A 133 -11.68 -8.71 4.01
CA SER A 133 -13.13 -8.57 4.26
C SER A 133 -13.41 -7.71 5.50
N ILE A 134 -12.66 -7.91 6.59
CA ILE A 134 -12.77 -7.09 7.80
C ILE A 134 -12.35 -5.64 7.51
N LEU A 135 -11.22 -5.44 6.84
CA LEU A 135 -10.73 -4.11 6.51
C LEU A 135 -11.72 -3.36 5.60
N THR A 136 -12.32 -4.06 4.63
CA THR A 136 -13.37 -3.50 3.76
C THR A 136 -14.61 -3.10 4.58
N LEU A 137 -15.03 -3.93 5.54
CA LEU A 137 -16.14 -3.58 6.43
C LEU A 137 -15.85 -2.29 7.23
N ILE A 138 -14.63 -2.15 7.76
CA ILE A 138 -14.19 -0.92 8.44
C ILE A 138 -14.28 0.29 7.50
N ALA A 139 -13.83 0.15 6.25
CA ALA A 139 -13.94 1.22 5.26
C ALA A 139 -15.40 1.60 4.98
N ILE A 140 -16.28 0.61 4.79
CA ILE A 140 -17.70 0.84 4.56
C ILE A 140 -18.32 1.58 5.74
N LEU A 141 -18.06 1.14 6.97
CA LEU A 141 -18.56 1.81 8.18
C LEU A 141 -18.09 3.26 8.27
N LYS A 142 -16.80 3.53 8.00
CA LYS A 142 -16.29 4.91 7.97
C LYS A 142 -16.96 5.74 6.86
N GLY A 143 -17.15 5.17 5.67
CA GLY A 143 -17.88 5.85 4.57
C GLY A 143 -19.34 6.15 4.93
N LEU A 144 -20.02 5.25 5.63
CA LEU A 144 -21.36 5.50 6.16
C LEU A 144 -21.36 6.60 7.22
N CYS A 145 -20.37 6.63 8.12
CA CYS A 145 -20.21 7.74 9.06
C CYS A 145 -20.05 9.08 8.33
N GLN A 146 -19.20 9.16 7.31
CA GLN A 146 -19.05 10.37 6.50
C GLN A 146 -20.35 10.79 5.82
N LYS A 147 -21.16 9.81 5.35
CA LYS A 147 -22.43 10.07 4.68
C LYS A 147 -23.51 10.59 5.63
N PHE A 148 -23.64 10.04 6.83
CA PHE A 148 -24.74 10.33 7.74
C PHE A 148 -24.40 11.39 8.80
N ILE A 149 -23.14 11.46 9.22
CA ILE A 149 -22.64 12.39 10.26
C ILE A 149 -21.88 13.55 9.62
N GLY A 150 -21.22 13.31 8.46
CA GLY A 150 -20.37 14.27 7.78
C GLY A 150 -18.87 13.96 7.95
N PHE A 151 -18.06 14.83 7.34
CA PHE A 151 -16.61 14.77 7.48
C PHE A 151 -16.21 15.34 8.85
N ASP A 152 -15.24 14.71 9.50
CA ASP A 152 -14.64 15.29 10.70
C ASP A 152 -13.74 16.51 10.36
N ALA A 153 -13.35 17.29 11.37
CA ALA A 153 -12.58 18.51 11.17
C ALA A 153 -11.23 18.26 10.49
N VAL A 154 -10.59 17.12 10.76
CA VAL A 154 -9.30 16.76 10.14
C VAL A 154 -9.49 16.39 8.68
N GLU A 155 -10.50 15.59 8.36
CA GLU A 155 -10.86 15.22 7.00
C GLU A 155 -11.24 16.45 6.16
N TYR A 156 -12.05 17.33 6.72
CA TYR A 156 -12.46 18.56 6.06
C TYR A 156 -11.28 19.48 5.76
N ASN A 157 -10.40 19.70 6.75
CA ASN A 157 -9.20 20.52 6.56
C ASN A 157 -8.24 19.89 5.52
N ALA A 158 -7.98 18.59 5.60
CA ALA A 158 -7.14 17.89 4.64
C ALA A 158 -7.70 18.01 3.20
N MET A 159 -9.01 17.92 3.05
CA MET A 159 -9.70 18.09 1.76
C MET A 159 -9.56 19.52 1.22
N MET A 160 -9.63 20.53 2.08
CA MET A 160 -9.44 21.93 1.70
C MET A 160 -8.00 22.24 1.33
N GLU A 161 -7.03 21.81 2.14
CA GLU A 161 -5.60 22.01 1.92
C GLU A 161 -5.09 21.33 0.64
N SER A 162 -5.55 20.11 0.36
CA SER A 162 -5.18 19.35 -0.84
C SER A 162 -5.91 19.77 -2.12
N GLY A 163 -6.93 20.64 -2.02
CA GLY A 163 -7.77 21.01 -3.15
C GLY A 163 -8.79 19.95 -3.58
N MET A 164 -8.87 18.82 -2.88
CA MET A 164 -9.81 17.73 -3.16
C MET A 164 -11.29 18.14 -3.00
N TYR A 165 -11.58 19.24 -2.31
CA TYR A 165 -12.94 19.78 -2.23
C TYR A 165 -13.57 20.02 -3.60
N LYS A 166 -12.77 20.36 -4.62
CA LYS A 166 -13.23 20.57 -6.00
C LYS A 166 -13.82 19.32 -6.66
N THR A 167 -13.38 18.14 -6.23
CA THR A 167 -13.82 16.86 -6.78
C THR A 167 -14.78 16.13 -5.86
N HIS A 168 -14.74 16.40 -4.55
CA HIS A 168 -15.53 15.67 -3.54
C HIS A 168 -16.78 16.43 -3.10
N LEU A 169 -16.73 17.77 -3.06
CA LEU A 169 -17.86 18.62 -2.70
C LEU A 169 -18.46 19.27 -3.94
N LEU A 170 -19.02 18.48 -4.85
CA LEU A 170 -19.73 18.98 -6.01
C LEU A 170 -21.12 19.49 -5.59
N PRO A 171 -21.67 20.53 -6.27
CA PRO A 171 -22.95 21.13 -5.88
C PRO A 171 -24.13 20.17 -5.80
N GLN A 172 -24.06 19.04 -6.52
CA GLN A 172 -25.13 18.05 -6.60
C GLN A 172 -24.76 16.70 -6.00
N ILE A 173 -23.47 16.42 -5.80
CA ILE A 173 -22.99 15.09 -5.39
C ILE A 173 -21.80 15.24 -4.45
N THR A 174 -21.94 14.74 -3.22
CA THR A 174 -20.81 14.58 -2.30
C THR A 174 -20.19 13.19 -2.48
N ARG A 175 -18.89 13.15 -2.74
CA ARG A 175 -18.13 11.91 -2.84
C ARG A 175 -17.45 11.59 -1.50
N TYR A 176 -17.78 10.44 -0.95
CA TYR A 176 -17.23 9.97 0.33
C TYR A 176 -16.01 9.09 0.05
N PHE A 177 -14.86 9.46 0.63
CA PHE A 177 -13.59 8.77 0.40
C PHE A 177 -13.24 7.75 1.49
N SER A 178 -14.03 7.69 2.57
CA SER A 178 -13.82 6.78 3.69
C SER A 178 -12.42 6.94 4.29
N ILE A 179 -11.64 5.86 4.35
CA ILE A 179 -10.24 5.85 4.81
C ILE A 179 -9.25 6.14 3.68
N PHE A 180 -9.69 6.15 2.42
CA PHE A 180 -8.81 6.33 1.26
C PHE A 180 -8.55 7.82 0.96
N THR A 181 -7.63 8.09 0.05
CA THR A 181 -7.31 9.48 -0.38
C THR A 181 -8.28 9.99 -1.42
N ASP A 182 -8.88 9.10 -2.19
CA ASP A 182 -9.80 9.46 -3.24
C ASP A 182 -11.03 8.54 -3.25
N ALA A 183 -12.13 9.07 -3.73
CA ALA A 183 -13.40 8.34 -3.86
C ALA A 183 -13.48 7.60 -5.20
N GLY A 184 -12.37 7.22 -5.78
CA GLY A 184 -12.27 6.36 -6.98
C GLY A 184 -13.24 6.70 -8.13
#